data_93909ab972b36692a37fb9525489b017
#
_entry.id   93909ab972b36692a37fb9525489b017
#
_cell.length_a   1.000
_cell.length_b   1.000
_cell.length_c   1.000
_cell.angle_alpha   90.00
_cell.angle_beta   90.00
_cell.angle_gamma   90.00
#
_symmetry.space_group_name_H-M   'P 1'
#
loop_
_entity.id
_entity.type
_entity.pdbx_description
1 polymer ?
#
loop_
_entity_poly.entity_id
_entity_poly.type
_entity_poly.pdbx_seq_one_letter_code
_entity_poly.pdbx_strand_id
1 'polypeptide(L)'
;VTAAQFMRLQPQQQGVSNWQHFNNCCNAGGLSDAQKEVCNMLAADYILANTDRHLGNFGFLRDSETLEWKGLAPIYDSGTSLWQMTLTRAISADAMVPAKPFETSQQSQLKLIAPYVDLPLERLDGFSGKAKDILEDAAQFDDGRAAKIAAAVEGRIQMFRLNRA
;
A
#
# COMPACT_ATOMS: atom_id res chain seq x y z
N VAL A 1 5.38 8.62 -14.90
CA VAL A 1 6.76 8.47 -14.38
C VAL A 1 6.70 7.63 -13.12
N THR A 2 7.47 6.53 -13.04
CA THR A 2 7.50 5.69 -11.83
C THR A 2 8.14 6.43 -10.65
N ALA A 3 7.83 6.02 -9.42
CA ALA A 3 8.46 6.59 -8.23
C ALA A 3 9.98 6.40 -8.25
N ALA A 4 10.48 5.27 -8.78
CA ALA A 4 11.91 5.04 -8.96
C ALA A 4 12.56 6.07 -9.92
N GLN A 5 11.89 6.41 -11.02
CA GLN A 5 12.36 7.44 -11.94
C GLN A 5 12.28 8.84 -11.33
N PHE A 6 11.18 9.14 -10.63
CA PHE A 6 10.98 10.41 -9.94
C PHE A 6 12.07 10.68 -8.89
N MET A 7 12.37 9.69 -8.04
CA MET A 7 13.41 9.83 -7.02
C MET A 7 14.81 10.03 -7.59
N ARG A 8 15.09 9.55 -8.82
CA ARG A 8 16.38 9.76 -9.49
C ARG A 8 16.57 11.18 -10.02
N LEU A 9 15.54 12.02 -10.05
CA LEU A 9 15.67 13.43 -10.44
C LEU A 9 16.46 14.24 -9.41
N GLN A 10 16.59 13.75 -8.19
CA GLN A 10 17.38 14.33 -7.10
C GLN A 10 18.42 13.32 -6.62
N PRO A 11 19.67 13.75 -6.37
CA PRO A 11 20.67 12.85 -5.79
C PRO A 11 20.32 12.52 -4.33
N GLN A 12 20.34 11.23 -3.99
CA GLN A 12 20.15 10.82 -2.59
C GLN A 12 21.44 11.10 -1.80
N GLN A 13 21.29 11.84 -0.70
CA GLN A 13 22.40 12.14 0.20
C GLN A 13 22.79 10.89 1.00
N GLN A 14 24.08 10.77 1.33
CA GLN A 14 24.59 9.67 2.15
C GLN A 14 23.93 9.68 3.54
N GLY A 15 23.47 8.51 4.01
CA GLY A 15 22.82 8.37 5.32
C GLY A 15 21.33 8.74 5.35
N VAL A 16 20.76 9.22 4.25
CA VAL A 16 19.32 9.50 4.14
C VAL A 16 18.59 8.22 3.72
N SER A 17 17.54 7.83 4.46
CA SER A 17 16.71 6.68 4.12
C SER A 17 15.93 6.89 2.82
N ASN A 18 15.48 5.81 2.19
CA ASN A 18 14.63 5.90 0.99
C ASN A 18 13.33 6.69 1.27
N TRP A 19 12.75 6.55 2.45
CA TRP A 19 11.57 7.32 2.85
C TRP A 19 11.86 8.82 2.96
N GLN A 20 12.94 9.20 3.61
CA GLN A 20 13.34 10.60 3.71
C GLN A 20 13.69 11.19 2.33
N HIS A 21 14.40 10.42 1.51
CA HIS A 21 14.72 10.84 0.15
C HIS A 21 13.46 11.03 -0.70
N PHE A 22 12.50 10.11 -0.62
CA PHE A 22 11.20 10.24 -1.28
C PHE A 22 10.49 11.55 -0.90
N ASN A 23 10.42 11.85 0.40
CA ASN A 23 9.79 13.07 0.90
C ASN A 23 10.52 14.33 0.42
N ASN A 24 11.86 14.31 0.40
CA ASN A 24 12.66 15.41 -0.12
C ASN A 24 12.37 15.65 -1.63
N CYS A 25 12.23 14.58 -2.41
CA CYS A 25 11.86 14.67 -3.81
C CYS A 25 10.44 15.23 -3.99
N CYS A 26 9.47 14.80 -3.19
CA CYS A 26 8.11 15.34 -3.22
C CYS A 26 8.08 16.84 -2.93
N ASN A 27 8.78 17.27 -1.89
CA ASN A 27 8.88 18.68 -1.53
C ASN A 27 9.54 19.52 -2.64
N ALA A 28 10.65 19.05 -3.20
CA ALA A 28 11.34 19.73 -4.29
C ALA A 28 10.51 19.79 -5.59
N GLY A 29 9.66 18.78 -5.82
CA GLY A 29 8.76 18.69 -6.97
C GLY A 29 7.43 19.43 -6.81
N GLY A 30 7.16 20.04 -5.64
CA GLY A 30 5.88 20.70 -5.36
C GLY A 30 4.71 19.71 -5.17
N LEU A 31 5.01 18.46 -4.83
CA LEU A 31 4.04 17.37 -4.63
C LEU A 31 3.76 17.14 -3.13
N SER A 32 3.40 18.18 -2.38
CA SER A 32 3.15 18.10 -0.93
C SER A 32 2.08 17.05 -0.55
N ASP A 33 1.04 16.91 -1.37
CA ASP A 33 -0.04 15.94 -1.13
C ASP A 33 0.32 14.50 -1.50
N ALA A 34 1.33 14.32 -2.34
CA ALA A 34 1.75 12.99 -2.81
C ALA A 34 2.24 12.08 -1.69
N GLN A 35 2.87 12.63 -0.65
CA GLN A 35 3.26 11.86 0.53
C GLN A 35 2.04 11.20 1.18
N LYS A 36 0.97 11.97 1.39
CA LYS A 36 -0.29 11.50 1.97
C LYS A 36 -0.97 10.46 1.09
N GLU A 37 -1.03 10.71 -0.21
CA GLU A 37 -1.61 9.78 -1.19
C GLU A 37 -0.86 8.44 -1.21
N VAL A 38 0.48 8.48 -1.20
CA VAL A 38 1.31 7.27 -1.12
C VAL A 38 1.13 6.56 0.21
N CYS A 39 1.03 7.27 1.34
CA CYS A 39 0.73 6.65 2.63
C CYS A 39 -0.63 5.95 2.63
N ASN A 40 -1.65 6.53 2.03
CA ASN A 40 -2.97 5.91 1.88
C ASN A 40 -2.91 4.65 1.01
N MET A 41 -2.17 4.66 -0.10
CA MET A 41 -1.91 3.48 -0.93
C MET A 41 -1.22 2.37 -0.14
N LEU A 42 -0.16 2.70 0.62
CA LEU A 42 0.58 1.72 1.43
C LEU A 42 -0.26 1.17 2.60
N ALA A 43 -1.18 1.96 3.14
CA ALA A 43 -2.16 1.49 4.12
C ALA A 43 -3.14 0.49 3.51
N ALA A 44 -3.61 0.73 2.28
CA ALA A 44 -4.42 -0.23 1.54
C ALA A 44 -3.61 -1.51 1.23
N ASP A 45 -2.35 -1.40 0.82
CA ASP A 45 -1.45 -2.53 0.62
C ASP A 45 -1.25 -3.35 1.91
N TYR A 46 -1.18 -2.69 3.09
CA TYR A 46 -1.16 -3.37 4.37
C TYR A 46 -2.43 -4.18 4.61
N ILE A 47 -3.60 -3.58 4.43
CA ILE A 47 -4.90 -4.25 4.65
C ILE A 47 -5.06 -5.46 3.71
N LEU A 48 -4.65 -5.30 2.45
CA LEU A 48 -4.77 -6.32 1.40
C LEU A 48 -3.61 -7.31 1.35
N ALA A 49 -2.61 -7.18 2.21
CA ALA A 49 -1.39 -7.99 2.20
C ALA A 49 -0.65 -7.98 0.85
N ASN A 50 -0.58 -6.84 0.18
CA ASN A 50 0.21 -6.71 -1.04
C ASN A 50 1.71 -6.82 -0.72
N THR A 51 2.41 -7.74 -1.38
CA THR A 51 3.82 -8.06 -1.07
C THR A 51 4.82 -7.40 -2.03
N ASP A 52 4.36 -6.75 -3.10
CA ASP A 52 5.25 -6.28 -4.17
C ASP A 52 5.06 -4.80 -4.57
N ARG A 53 4.69 -3.94 -3.64
CA ARG A 53 4.64 -2.50 -3.89
C ARG A 53 6.04 -1.87 -3.90
N HIS A 54 6.86 -2.20 -4.90
CA HIS A 54 8.16 -1.55 -5.07
C HIS A 54 8.04 -0.19 -5.81
N LEU A 55 9.11 0.60 -5.85
CA LEU A 55 9.14 1.94 -6.46
C LEU A 55 8.82 1.97 -7.97
N GLY A 56 8.76 0.83 -8.64
CA GLY A 56 8.30 0.70 -10.03
C GLY A 56 6.78 0.51 -10.16
N ASN A 57 6.09 0.12 -9.07
CA ASN A 57 4.68 -0.27 -9.06
C ASN A 57 3.75 0.87 -8.57
N PHE A 58 4.24 2.08 -8.50
CA PHE A 58 3.49 3.31 -8.38
C PHE A 58 4.29 4.48 -8.97
N GLY A 59 3.66 5.62 -9.17
CA GLY A 59 4.33 6.77 -9.75
C GLY A 59 3.44 7.99 -9.82
N PHE A 60 3.90 8.98 -10.57
CA PHE A 60 3.27 10.29 -10.67
C PHE A 60 2.90 10.62 -12.11
N LEU A 61 1.76 11.25 -12.26
CA LEU A 61 1.36 11.86 -13.52
C LEU A 61 2.15 13.14 -13.74
N ARG A 62 2.60 13.34 -14.96
CA ARG A 62 3.27 14.54 -15.41
C ARG A 62 2.63 15.02 -16.72
N ASP A 63 2.33 16.27 -16.80
CA ASP A 63 1.85 16.89 -18.02
C ASP A 63 2.90 16.78 -19.11
N SER A 64 2.52 16.38 -20.31
CA SER A 64 3.46 16.16 -21.41
C SER A 64 3.93 17.45 -22.08
N GLU A 65 3.17 18.55 -21.94
CA GLU A 65 3.47 19.84 -22.57
C GLU A 65 4.15 20.78 -21.59
N THR A 66 3.54 20.94 -20.39
CA THR A 66 4.05 21.87 -19.38
C THR A 66 5.10 21.26 -18.48
N LEU A 67 5.22 19.92 -18.47
CA LEU A 67 6.07 19.13 -17.58
C LEU A 67 5.73 19.28 -16.08
N GLU A 68 4.61 19.85 -15.75
CA GLU A 68 4.12 19.98 -14.38
C GLU A 68 3.67 18.63 -13.80
N TRP A 69 3.94 18.42 -12.52
CA TRP A 69 3.43 17.27 -11.79
C TRP A 69 1.94 17.44 -11.48
N LYS A 70 1.15 16.38 -11.69
CA LYS A 70 -0.31 16.40 -11.49
C LYS A 70 -0.75 15.55 -10.28
N GLY A 71 0.17 14.92 -9.55
CA GLY A 71 -0.12 14.07 -8.41
C GLY A 71 0.13 12.58 -8.65
N LEU A 72 -0.33 11.75 -7.73
CA LEU A 72 -0.17 10.29 -7.81
C LEU A 72 -0.93 9.73 -9.03
N ALA A 73 -0.31 8.81 -9.75
CA ALA A 73 -0.99 8.04 -10.78
C ALA A 73 -2.00 7.06 -10.15
N PRO A 74 -3.07 6.66 -10.87
CA PRO A 74 -3.94 5.59 -10.41
C PRO A 74 -3.16 4.37 -9.95
N ILE A 75 -3.62 3.69 -8.90
CA ILE A 75 -2.94 2.50 -8.35
C ILE A 75 -2.96 1.39 -9.39
N TYR A 76 -1.82 0.78 -9.62
CA TYR A 76 -1.64 -0.35 -10.53
C TYR A 76 -0.77 -1.43 -9.87
N ASP A 77 -0.71 -2.60 -10.50
CA ASP A 77 0.11 -3.74 -10.11
C ASP A 77 -0.10 -4.18 -8.64
N SER A 78 -1.37 -4.49 -8.31
CA SER A 78 -1.77 -5.01 -7.00
C SER A 78 -2.03 -6.53 -7.01
N GLY A 79 -1.58 -7.25 -8.04
CA GLY A 79 -1.84 -8.67 -8.25
C GLY A 79 -1.24 -9.60 -7.21
N THR A 80 -0.27 -9.15 -6.40
CA THR A 80 0.35 -9.92 -5.32
C THR A 80 -0.35 -9.73 -3.96
N SER A 81 -1.60 -9.32 -3.97
CA SER A 81 -2.43 -9.09 -2.78
C SER A 81 -3.19 -10.35 -2.33
N LEU A 82 -3.87 -10.24 -1.19
CA LEU A 82 -4.82 -11.23 -0.66
C LEU A 82 -4.21 -12.63 -0.49
N TRP A 83 -2.94 -12.68 -0.07
CA TRP A 83 -2.22 -13.94 0.17
C TRP A 83 -2.23 -14.87 -1.04
N GLN A 84 -2.17 -14.32 -2.27
CA GLN A 84 -2.27 -15.07 -3.54
C GLN A 84 -1.38 -16.32 -3.55
N MET A 85 -0.12 -16.21 -3.11
CA MET A 85 0.86 -17.30 -3.10
C MET A 85 0.90 -18.10 -1.79
N THR A 86 -0.03 -17.83 -0.86
CA THR A 86 -0.03 -18.44 0.48
C THR A 86 -1.03 -19.60 0.52
N LEU A 87 -0.64 -20.72 1.10
CA LEU A 87 -1.57 -21.83 1.33
C LEU A 87 -2.71 -21.37 2.25
N THR A 88 -3.95 -21.82 1.97
CA THR A 88 -5.16 -21.40 2.70
C THR A 88 -5.00 -21.57 4.22
N ARG A 89 -4.39 -22.67 4.69
CA ARG A 89 -4.15 -22.92 6.13
C ARG A 89 -3.23 -21.90 6.79
N ALA A 90 -2.36 -21.22 6.03
CA ALA A 90 -1.37 -20.27 6.52
C ALA A 90 -1.82 -18.79 6.39
N ILE A 91 -3.01 -18.53 5.85
CA ILE A 91 -3.58 -17.19 5.78
C ILE A 91 -3.94 -16.72 7.18
N SER A 92 -3.36 -15.61 7.61
CA SER A 92 -3.61 -14.99 8.91
C SER A 92 -3.32 -13.50 8.86
N ALA A 93 -4.06 -12.71 9.63
CA ALA A 93 -3.81 -11.29 9.82
C ALA A 93 -2.46 -11.01 10.48
N ASP A 94 -2.04 -11.87 11.42
CA ASP A 94 -0.81 -11.74 12.19
C ASP A 94 0.43 -12.21 11.41
N ALA A 95 0.25 -12.87 10.26
CA ALA A 95 1.37 -13.35 9.48
C ALA A 95 2.31 -12.20 9.11
N MET A 96 3.61 -12.42 9.32
CA MET A 96 4.63 -11.48 8.86
C MET A 96 4.62 -11.48 7.32
N VAL A 97 4.30 -10.32 6.75
CA VAL A 97 4.26 -10.12 5.30
C VAL A 97 5.39 -9.17 4.92
N PRO A 98 6.24 -9.56 3.94
CA PRO A 98 7.28 -8.66 3.45
C PRO A 98 6.66 -7.40 2.84
N ALA A 99 7.39 -6.30 2.91
CA ALA A 99 6.98 -5.03 2.35
C ALA A 99 8.09 -4.38 1.52
N LYS A 100 7.67 -3.51 0.65
CA LYS A 100 8.43 -2.55 -0.15
C LYS A 100 7.57 -1.28 -0.21
N PRO A 101 8.10 -0.11 -0.53
CA PRO A 101 9.48 0.15 -0.96
C PRO A 101 10.38 0.68 0.17
N PHE A 102 9.81 1.07 1.33
CA PHE A 102 10.54 1.84 2.34
C PHE A 102 11.01 0.98 3.52
N GLU A 103 10.29 -0.12 3.79
CA GLU A 103 10.58 -1.04 4.87
C GLU A 103 10.55 -2.49 4.40
N THR A 104 11.08 -3.41 5.22
CA THR A 104 11.17 -4.84 4.87
C THR A 104 9.98 -5.67 5.32
N SER A 105 9.14 -5.14 6.23
CA SER A 105 7.90 -5.76 6.67
C SER A 105 6.74 -4.78 6.63
N GLN A 106 5.54 -5.29 6.43
CA GLN A 106 4.34 -4.46 6.40
C GLN A 106 4.06 -3.79 7.76
N GLN A 107 4.41 -4.44 8.86
CA GLN A 107 4.26 -3.86 10.20
C GLN A 107 5.21 -2.66 10.40
N SER A 108 6.47 -2.79 9.98
CA SER A 108 7.43 -1.67 10.05
C SER A 108 7.02 -0.53 9.13
N GLN A 109 6.56 -0.86 7.91
CA GLN A 109 6.09 0.14 6.96
C GLN A 109 4.83 0.86 7.46
N LEU A 110 3.88 0.14 8.08
CA LEU A 110 2.71 0.76 8.69
C LEU A 110 3.09 1.76 9.77
N LYS A 111 4.01 1.42 10.68
CA LYS A 111 4.50 2.35 11.71
C LYS A 111 5.13 3.60 11.10
N LEU A 112 5.87 3.45 10.00
CA LEU A 112 6.51 4.56 9.30
C LEU A 112 5.48 5.53 8.69
N ILE A 113 4.40 5.01 8.09
CA ILE A 113 3.42 5.82 7.36
C ILE A 113 2.23 6.26 8.23
N ALA A 114 1.95 5.60 9.35
CA ALA A 114 0.76 5.85 10.18
C ALA A 114 0.50 7.34 10.50
N PRO A 115 1.53 8.17 10.80
CA PRO A 115 1.32 9.60 11.06
C PRO A 115 0.79 10.40 9.87
N TYR A 116 0.93 9.89 8.65
CA TYR A 116 0.61 10.59 7.41
C TYR A 116 -0.62 10.05 6.70
N VAL A 117 -1.15 8.90 7.16
CA VAL A 117 -2.34 8.30 6.56
C VAL A 117 -3.58 9.12 6.88
N ASP A 118 -4.38 9.42 5.86
CA ASP A 118 -5.64 10.18 5.96
C ASP A 118 -6.79 9.40 5.32
N LEU A 119 -6.95 8.15 5.73
CA LEU A 119 -8.09 7.33 5.31
C LEU A 119 -9.22 7.46 6.35
N PRO A 120 -10.45 7.80 5.92
CA PRO A 120 -11.62 7.75 6.79
C PRO A 120 -11.87 6.30 7.23
N LEU A 121 -11.69 6.00 8.52
CA LEU A 121 -11.76 4.62 9.05
C LEU A 121 -13.14 4.00 8.88
N GLU A 122 -14.19 4.82 8.86
CA GLU A 122 -15.58 4.40 8.62
C GLU A 122 -15.79 3.78 7.23
N ARG A 123 -14.96 4.13 6.24
CA ARG A 123 -15.02 3.52 4.90
C ARG A 123 -14.55 2.06 4.88
N LEU A 124 -13.89 1.62 5.93
CA LEU A 124 -13.46 0.23 6.10
C LEU A 124 -14.56 -0.66 6.72
N ASP A 125 -15.67 -0.05 7.20
CA ASP A 125 -16.77 -0.80 7.78
C ASP A 125 -17.44 -1.70 6.73
N GLY A 126 -17.55 -2.99 7.05
CA GLY A 126 -18.11 -4.00 6.15
C GLY A 126 -17.22 -4.35 4.94
N PHE A 127 -15.99 -3.80 4.83
CA PHE A 127 -15.11 -4.06 3.69
C PHE A 127 -14.73 -5.54 3.57
N SER A 128 -14.47 -6.23 4.69
CA SER A 128 -14.15 -7.66 4.71
C SER A 128 -15.28 -8.54 4.19
N GLY A 129 -16.54 -8.17 4.49
CA GLY A 129 -17.73 -8.84 3.93
C GLY A 129 -17.82 -8.68 2.41
N LYS A 130 -17.67 -7.46 1.92
CA LYS A 130 -17.65 -7.19 0.46
C LYS A 130 -16.50 -7.94 -0.24
N ALA A 131 -15.32 -7.99 0.38
CA ALA A 131 -14.19 -8.75 -0.16
C ALA A 131 -14.51 -10.24 -0.23
N LYS A 132 -15.20 -10.80 0.78
CA LYS A 132 -15.66 -12.19 0.79
C LYS A 132 -16.61 -12.45 -0.38
N ASP A 133 -17.65 -11.64 -0.54
CA ASP A 133 -18.65 -11.80 -1.58
C ASP A 133 -18.01 -11.81 -2.99
N ILE A 134 -17.08 -10.89 -3.25
CA ILE A 134 -16.34 -10.82 -4.52
C ILE A 134 -15.49 -12.09 -4.74
N LEU A 135 -14.86 -12.61 -3.69
CA LEU A 135 -14.02 -13.79 -3.79
C LEU A 135 -14.82 -15.08 -3.98
N GLU A 136 -16.01 -15.18 -3.37
CA GLU A 136 -16.91 -16.31 -3.54
C GLU A 136 -17.52 -16.36 -4.94
N ASP A 137 -17.80 -15.22 -5.55
CA ASP A 137 -18.24 -15.12 -6.94
C ASP A 137 -17.15 -15.52 -7.95
N ALA A 138 -15.88 -15.45 -7.56
CA ALA A 138 -14.77 -15.87 -8.41
C ALA A 138 -14.58 -17.37 -8.38
N ALA A 139 -14.92 -18.07 -9.47
CA ALA A 139 -14.93 -19.52 -9.61
C ALA A 139 -13.62 -20.28 -9.27
N GLN A 140 -12.56 -19.57 -9.01
CA GLN A 140 -11.24 -20.13 -8.66
C GLN A 140 -10.97 -20.20 -7.16
N PHE A 141 -11.88 -19.72 -6.32
CA PHE A 141 -11.74 -19.78 -4.86
C PHE A 141 -12.75 -20.78 -4.28
N ASP A 142 -12.28 -21.68 -3.43
CA ASP A 142 -13.18 -22.45 -2.60
C ASP A 142 -13.73 -21.59 -1.44
N ASP A 143 -14.89 -21.92 -0.91
CA ASP A 143 -15.56 -21.17 0.15
C ASP A 143 -14.66 -21.00 1.40
N GLY A 144 -13.82 -22.00 1.68
CA GLY A 144 -12.91 -21.98 2.81
C GLY A 144 -11.80 -20.96 2.65
N ARG A 145 -11.28 -20.75 1.42
CA ARG A 145 -10.25 -19.76 1.14
C ARG A 145 -10.78 -18.33 1.20
N ALA A 146 -11.94 -18.08 0.58
CA ALA A 146 -12.58 -16.76 0.62
C ALA A 146 -12.86 -16.31 2.06
N ALA A 147 -13.43 -17.20 2.89
CA ALA A 147 -13.68 -16.94 4.30
C ALA A 147 -12.39 -16.63 5.09
N LYS A 148 -11.32 -17.39 4.84
CA LYS A 148 -10.01 -17.18 5.47
C LYS A 148 -9.40 -15.81 5.09
N ILE A 149 -9.46 -15.43 3.82
CA ILE A 149 -8.98 -14.13 3.35
C ILE A 149 -9.79 -13.01 4.01
N ALA A 150 -11.13 -13.10 4.00
CA ALA A 150 -11.99 -12.09 4.61
C ALA A 150 -11.70 -11.92 6.11
N ALA A 151 -11.53 -13.01 6.85
CA ALA A 151 -11.17 -12.98 8.27
C ALA A 151 -9.79 -12.32 8.49
N ALA A 152 -8.81 -12.61 7.63
CA ALA A 152 -7.49 -12.01 7.72
C ALA A 152 -7.50 -10.51 7.37
N VAL A 153 -8.29 -10.11 6.36
CA VAL A 153 -8.52 -8.69 6.02
C VAL A 153 -9.15 -7.95 7.18
N GLU A 154 -10.20 -8.51 7.81
CA GLU A 154 -10.84 -7.91 8.99
C GLU A 154 -9.84 -7.75 10.14
N GLY A 155 -9.05 -8.78 10.44
CA GLY A 155 -8.02 -8.69 11.48
C GLY A 155 -7.00 -7.58 11.19
N ARG A 156 -6.59 -7.39 9.93
CA ARG A 156 -5.69 -6.29 9.54
C ARG A 156 -6.34 -4.92 9.64
N ILE A 157 -7.61 -4.80 9.34
CA ILE A 157 -8.37 -3.56 9.55
C ILE A 157 -8.37 -3.20 11.04
N GLN A 158 -8.62 -4.16 11.93
CA GLN A 158 -8.59 -3.93 13.37
C GLN A 158 -7.20 -3.52 13.86
N MET A 159 -6.14 -4.22 13.41
CA MET A 159 -4.76 -3.85 13.73
C MET A 159 -4.40 -2.45 13.20
N PHE A 160 -4.86 -2.10 12.00
CA PHE A 160 -4.65 -0.77 11.42
C PHE A 160 -5.30 0.32 12.27
N ARG A 161 -6.54 0.10 12.73
CA ARG A 161 -7.25 1.02 13.64
C ARG A 161 -6.49 1.24 14.95
N LEU A 162 -5.98 0.16 15.55
CA LEU A 162 -5.21 0.23 16.80
C LEU A 162 -3.87 0.98 16.64
N ASN A 163 -3.25 0.93 15.47
CA ASN A 163 -2.01 1.67 15.21
C ASN A 163 -2.22 3.16 14.92
N ARG A 164 -3.48 3.61 14.78
CA ARG A 164 -3.85 5.02 14.56
C ARG A 164 -4.49 5.69 15.77
N ALA A 165 -4.83 4.93 16.80
CA ALA A 165 -5.35 5.44 18.06
C ALA A 165 -4.22 5.91 18.97
#